data_cd24e191d53ad3b34272b794171d3ec5
#
_entry.id   cd24e191d53ad3b34272b794171d3ec5
#
_cell.length_a   1.000
_cell.length_b   1.000
_cell.length_c   1.000
_cell.angle_alpha   90.00
_cell.angle_beta   90.00
_cell.angle_gamma   90.00
#
_symmetry.space_group_name_H-M   'P 1'
#
loop_
_entity.id
_entity.type
_entity.pdbx_description
1 polymer ?
#
loop_
_entity_poly.entity_id
_entity_poly.type
_entity_poly.pdbx_seq_one_letter_code
_entity_poly.pdbx_strand_id
1 'polypeptide(L)'
;MTPRIVHGDLLDQPAQVLVNAWNRNIIPWWLLLPQGVSGAIRRRAGCAPFRELGRIGPIPLGGAVLTGAGRLPCKALIHVAGISLWWRASEASIGQSVYSAMRLVHEHGFASVAFPLIGAHTGGFGEPGALRVMLAAFERIESAAEVTVVRYR
;
A
#
# COMPACT_ATOMS: atom_id res chain seq x y z
N MET A 1 8.60 -12.09 10.72
CA MET A 1 8.20 -12.96 9.58
C MET A 1 8.95 -12.56 8.32
N THR A 2 9.06 -13.47 7.37
CA THR A 2 9.71 -13.20 6.09
C THR A 2 8.66 -13.29 4.98
N PRO A 3 8.32 -12.19 4.31
CA PRO A 3 7.36 -12.24 3.21
C PRO A 3 7.95 -12.92 1.99
N ARG A 4 7.10 -13.44 1.11
CA ARG A 4 7.50 -13.95 -0.19
C ARG A 4 7.69 -12.77 -1.14
N ILE A 5 8.79 -12.76 -1.89
CA ILE A 5 9.09 -11.71 -2.87
C ILE A 5 8.85 -12.28 -4.26
N VAL A 6 8.03 -11.61 -5.05
CA VAL A 6 7.74 -12.00 -6.43
C VAL A 6 7.96 -10.83 -7.38
N HIS A 7 8.21 -11.13 -8.65
CA HIS A 7 8.26 -10.15 -9.73
C HIS A 7 6.96 -10.26 -10.53
N GLY A 8 6.34 -9.14 -10.83
CA GLY A 8 5.10 -9.13 -11.60
C GLY A 8 4.28 -7.89 -11.34
N ASP A 9 2.97 -8.04 -11.48
CA ASP A 9 2.01 -6.97 -11.25
C ASP A 9 1.27 -7.21 -9.92
N LEU A 10 1.23 -6.18 -9.08
CA LEU A 10 0.51 -6.22 -7.81
C LEU A 10 -0.95 -6.61 -8.00
N LEU A 11 -1.60 -6.07 -9.03
CA LEU A 11 -3.03 -6.26 -9.25
C LEU A 11 -3.40 -7.67 -9.73
N ASP A 12 -2.42 -8.45 -10.15
CA ASP A 12 -2.61 -9.84 -10.57
C ASP A 12 -2.39 -10.84 -9.44
N GLN A 13 -2.03 -10.38 -8.25
CA GLN A 13 -1.77 -11.27 -7.12
C GLN A 13 -3.06 -11.82 -6.53
N PRO A 14 -3.11 -13.12 -6.19
CA PRO A 14 -4.33 -13.74 -5.66
C PRO A 14 -4.49 -13.50 -4.15
N ALA A 15 -4.19 -12.32 -3.67
CA ALA A 15 -4.32 -11.98 -2.27
C ALA A 15 -5.72 -11.46 -1.95
N GLN A 16 -6.17 -11.64 -0.72
CA GLN A 16 -7.45 -11.11 -0.27
C GLN A 16 -7.48 -9.60 -0.20
N VAL A 17 -6.33 -8.99 0.11
CA VAL A 17 -6.21 -7.53 0.14
C VAL A 17 -4.92 -7.09 -0.54
N LEU A 18 -5.00 -5.98 -1.26
CA LEU A 18 -3.85 -5.35 -1.91
C LEU A 18 -3.55 -4.02 -1.23
N VAL A 19 -2.28 -3.70 -1.09
CA VAL A 19 -1.83 -2.44 -0.51
C VAL A 19 -1.53 -1.45 -1.63
N ASN A 20 -2.12 -0.26 -1.52
CA ASN A 20 -1.84 0.87 -2.38
C ASN A 20 -0.81 1.76 -1.71
N ALA A 21 0.30 2.01 -2.38
CA ALA A 21 1.29 3.00 -1.94
C ALA A 21 0.71 4.40 -2.23
N TRP A 22 0.02 4.95 -1.26
CA TRP A 22 -0.67 6.24 -1.35
C TRP A 22 0.12 7.33 -0.64
N ASN A 23 -0.46 8.48 -0.56
CA ASN A 23 0.07 9.66 0.14
C ASN A 23 -0.81 9.96 1.37
N ARG A 24 -0.65 11.16 1.94
CA ARG A 24 -1.42 11.57 3.11
C ARG A 24 -2.88 11.97 2.81
N ASN A 25 -3.32 11.83 1.56
CA ASN A 25 -4.71 12.09 1.15
C ASN A 25 -5.17 13.53 1.42
N ILE A 26 -4.25 14.48 1.33
CA ILE A 26 -4.52 15.92 1.56
C ILE A 26 -5.04 16.55 0.27
N ILE A 27 -4.39 16.25 -0.87
CA ILE A 27 -4.80 16.77 -2.17
C ILE A 27 -5.91 15.87 -2.70
N PRO A 28 -7.08 16.43 -3.12
CA PRO A 28 -8.14 15.62 -3.69
C PRO A 28 -7.64 14.79 -4.88
N TRP A 29 -7.97 13.49 -4.90
CA TRP A 29 -7.50 12.56 -5.91
C TRP A 29 -7.88 12.98 -7.34
N TRP A 30 -9.02 13.66 -7.49
CA TRP A 30 -9.51 14.12 -8.79
C TRP A 30 -8.78 15.37 -9.28
N LEU A 31 -8.11 16.10 -8.40
CA LEU A 31 -7.33 17.28 -8.75
C LEU A 31 -5.92 16.90 -9.19
N LEU A 32 -5.29 15.96 -8.49
CA LEU A 32 -4.00 15.41 -8.84
C LEU A 32 -4.19 13.90 -9.01
N LEU A 33 -4.40 13.47 -10.25
CA LEU A 33 -4.77 12.09 -10.56
C LEU A 33 -3.71 11.08 -10.09
N PRO A 34 -4.15 9.92 -9.59
CA PRO A 34 -3.25 8.88 -9.16
C PRO A 34 -2.29 8.43 -10.27
N GLN A 35 -1.05 8.17 -9.90
CA GLN A 35 0.00 7.72 -10.81
C GLN A 35 0.65 6.43 -10.28
N GLY A 36 1.48 5.78 -11.10
CA GLY A 36 2.16 4.55 -10.70
C GLY A 36 1.18 3.45 -10.30
N VAL A 37 1.44 2.81 -9.16
CA VAL A 37 0.56 1.76 -8.61
C VAL A 37 -0.86 2.29 -8.41
N SER A 38 -0.99 3.48 -7.85
CA SER A 38 -2.29 4.12 -7.62
C SER A 38 -3.05 4.38 -8.91
N GLY A 39 -2.34 4.79 -9.97
CA GLY A 39 -2.94 4.97 -11.29
C GLY A 39 -3.43 3.66 -11.89
N ALA A 40 -2.67 2.59 -11.75
CA ALA A 40 -3.07 1.26 -12.20
C ALA A 40 -4.31 0.78 -11.43
N ILE A 41 -4.35 0.99 -10.14
CA ILE A 41 -5.51 0.66 -9.31
C ILE A 41 -6.75 1.43 -9.81
N ARG A 42 -6.63 2.73 -10.06
CA ARG A 42 -7.75 3.54 -10.54
C ARG A 42 -8.29 3.02 -11.88
N ARG A 43 -7.41 2.66 -12.79
CA ARG A 43 -7.82 2.13 -14.10
C ARG A 43 -8.56 0.80 -14.00
N ARG A 44 -8.11 -0.11 -13.12
CA ARG A 44 -8.69 -1.45 -13.00
C ARG A 44 -9.84 -1.53 -11.99
N ALA A 45 -9.72 -0.82 -10.86
CA ALA A 45 -10.76 -0.82 -9.81
C ALA A 45 -11.89 0.17 -10.11
N GLY A 46 -11.62 1.20 -10.90
CA GLY A 46 -12.51 2.34 -11.06
C GLY A 46 -12.30 3.38 -9.97
N CYS A 47 -13.22 4.32 -9.86
CA CYS A 47 -13.09 5.47 -8.96
C CYS A 47 -13.65 5.22 -7.55
N ALA A 48 -14.39 4.15 -7.33
CA ALA A 48 -15.07 3.92 -6.05
C ALA A 48 -14.11 3.92 -4.84
N PRO A 49 -12.95 3.24 -4.86
CA PRO A 49 -12.03 3.30 -3.74
C PRO A 49 -11.52 4.71 -3.46
N PHE A 50 -11.30 5.50 -4.50
CA PHE A 50 -10.80 6.87 -4.35
C PHE A 50 -11.88 7.82 -3.85
N ARG A 51 -13.15 7.59 -4.17
CA ARG A 51 -14.26 8.32 -3.57
C ARG A 51 -14.34 8.05 -2.08
N GLU A 52 -14.14 6.79 -1.67
CA GLU A 52 -14.06 6.44 -0.24
C GLU A 52 -12.90 7.16 0.44
N LEU A 53 -11.72 7.19 -0.20
CA LEU A 53 -10.57 7.95 0.32
C LEU A 53 -10.90 9.42 0.50
N GLY A 54 -11.61 10.01 -0.46
CA GLY A 54 -12.04 11.41 -0.35
C GLY A 54 -12.92 11.68 0.85
N ARG A 55 -13.75 10.72 1.25
CA ARG A 55 -14.61 10.84 2.44
C ARG A 55 -13.85 10.59 3.75
N ILE A 56 -12.80 9.77 3.71
CA ILE A 56 -11.98 9.47 4.89
C ILE A 56 -11.20 10.70 5.35
N GLY A 57 -10.67 11.48 4.41
CA GLY A 57 -9.88 12.67 4.71
C GLY A 57 -8.40 12.37 4.95
N PRO A 58 -7.66 13.32 5.55
CA PRO A 58 -6.21 13.20 5.69
C PRO A 58 -5.78 11.96 6.46
N ILE A 59 -4.67 11.37 6.01
CA ILE A 59 -4.05 10.20 6.64
C ILE A 59 -2.71 10.65 7.24
N PRO A 60 -2.44 10.33 8.52
CA PRO A 60 -1.13 10.63 9.11
C PRO A 60 -0.01 9.92 8.34
N LEU A 61 1.16 10.54 8.25
CA LEU A 61 2.31 9.90 7.60
C LEU A 61 2.62 8.57 8.29
N GLY A 62 2.73 7.51 7.48
CA GLY A 62 2.89 6.14 7.99
C GLY A 62 1.58 5.47 8.40
N GLY A 63 0.45 6.16 8.31
CA GLY A 63 -0.87 5.59 8.59
C GLY A 63 -1.42 4.79 7.41
N ALA A 64 -2.52 4.07 7.68
CA ALA A 64 -3.19 3.26 6.67
C ALA A 64 -4.70 3.32 6.86
N VAL A 65 -5.44 3.22 5.77
CA VAL A 65 -6.90 3.15 5.77
C VAL A 65 -7.39 2.07 4.81
N LEU A 66 -8.55 1.52 5.10
CA LEU A 66 -9.19 0.47 4.32
C LEU A 66 -10.31 1.06 3.47
N THR A 67 -10.39 0.63 2.22
CA THR A 67 -11.53 0.90 1.34
C THR A 67 -11.98 -0.39 0.66
N GLY A 68 -13.13 -0.34 0.00
CA GLY A 68 -13.52 -1.39 -0.92
C GLY A 68 -12.57 -1.47 -2.10
N ALA A 69 -12.68 -2.56 -2.85
CA ALA A 69 -11.78 -2.86 -3.96
C ALA A 69 -12.31 -2.41 -5.32
N GLY A 70 -13.51 -1.82 -5.36
CA GLY A 70 -14.13 -1.48 -6.64
C GLY A 70 -14.34 -2.71 -7.50
N ARG A 71 -13.84 -2.68 -8.75
CA ARG A 71 -13.98 -3.79 -9.70
C ARG A 71 -12.87 -4.84 -9.61
N LEU A 72 -11.92 -4.67 -8.69
CA LEU A 72 -10.87 -5.67 -8.50
C LEU A 72 -11.44 -6.92 -7.80
N PRO A 73 -10.88 -8.11 -8.08
CA PRO A 73 -11.39 -9.35 -7.50
C PRO A 73 -11.04 -9.55 -6.02
N CYS A 74 -10.11 -8.77 -5.47
CA CYS A 74 -9.77 -8.86 -4.04
C CYS A 74 -10.90 -8.31 -3.16
N LYS A 75 -10.82 -8.60 -1.86
CA LYS A 75 -11.87 -8.20 -0.91
C LYS A 75 -11.83 -6.72 -0.55
N ALA A 76 -10.63 -6.14 -0.50
CA ALA A 76 -10.45 -4.76 -0.07
C ALA A 76 -9.09 -4.23 -0.53
N LEU A 77 -8.93 -2.90 -0.40
CA LEU A 77 -7.66 -2.21 -0.59
C LEU A 77 -7.25 -1.55 0.73
N ILE A 78 -5.96 -1.59 1.03
CA ILE A 78 -5.35 -0.82 2.12
C ILE A 78 -4.48 0.25 1.48
N HIS A 79 -4.73 1.51 1.84
CA HIS A 79 -3.96 2.65 1.34
C HIS A 79 -3.04 3.16 2.43
N VAL A 80 -1.73 3.21 2.16
CA VAL A 80 -0.73 3.65 3.12
C VAL A 80 -0.19 5.03 2.76
N ALA A 81 -0.02 5.89 3.75
CA ALA A 81 0.57 7.21 3.58
C ALA A 81 2.10 7.11 3.71
N GLY A 82 2.73 6.54 2.69
CA GLY A 82 4.17 6.28 2.68
C GLY A 82 5.02 7.49 2.33
N ILE A 83 4.42 8.56 1.80
CA ILE A 83 5.14 9.77 1.40
C ILE A 83 4.58 11.01 2.08
N SER A 84 5.47 11.97 2.36
CA SER A 84 5.14 13.25 2.99
C SER A 84 4.46 14.21 1.99
N LEU A 85 4.08 15.38 2.48
CA LEU A 85 3.59 16.48 1.63
C LEU A 85 4.63 16.96 0.62
N TRP A 86 5.91 16.65 0.86
CA TRP A 86 7.00 16.97 -0.05
C TRP A 86 7.31 15.82 -1.01
N TRP A 87 6.41 14.82 -1.11
CA TRP A 87 6.54 13.64 -1.98
C TRP A 87 7.79 12.80 -1.66
N ARG A 88 8.15 12.71 -0.38
CA ARG A 88 9.31 11.95 0.07
C ARG A 88 8.94 10.84 1.02
N ALA A 89 9.54 9.68 0.80
CA ALA A 89 9.53 8.57 1.73
C ALA A 89 10.76 8.62 2.64
N SER A 90 10.63 8.01 3.82
CA SER A 90 11.73 7.81 4.76
C SER A 90 11.69 6.39 5.30
N GLU A 91 12.77 5.96 5.98
CA GLU A 91 12.74 4.67 6.67
C GLU A 91 11.55 4.59 7.63
N ALA A 92 11.31 5.66 8.39
CA ALA A 92 10.21 5.72 9.34
C ALA A 92 8.85 5.62 8.64
N SER A 93 8.62 6.37 7.56
CA SER A 93 7.33 6.35 6.86
C SER A 93 7.05 5.02 6.19
N ILE A 94 8.06 4.39 5.60
CA ILE A 94 7.94 3.07 4.98
C ILE A 94 7.68 2.01 6.05
N GLY A 95 8.47 1.97 7.10
CA GLY A 95 8.31 1.00 8.18
C GLY A 95 6.97 1.12 8.88
N GLN A 96 6.55 2.33 9.21
CA GLN A 96 5.25 2.56 9.84
C GLN A 96 4.10 2.19 8.92
N SER A 97 4.23 2.41 7.62
CA SER A 97 3.24 1.99 6.64
C SER A 97 3.05 0.47 6.67
N VAL A 98 4.14 -0.28 6.76
CA VAL A 98 4.06 -1.74 6.88
C VAL A 98 3.31 -2.13 8.16
N TYR A 99 3.67 -1.56 9.31
CA TYR A 99 2.99 -1.85 10.58
C TYR A 99 1.51 -1.50 10.53
N SER A 100 1.17 -0.33 10.00
CA SER A 100 -0.21 0.13 9.93
C SER A 100 -1.05 -0.75 9.02
N ALA A 101 -0.50 -1.15 7.87
CA ALA A 101 -1.19 -2.04 6.94
C ALA A 101 -1.40 -3.43 7.57
N MET A 102 -0.37 -4.00 8.20
CA MET A 102 -0.48 -5.31 8.82
C MET A 102 -1.44 -5.31 10.01
N ARG A 103 -1.56 -4.19 10.72
CA ARG A 103 -2.57 -4.05 11.76
C ARG A 103 -3.98 -4.16 11.19
N LEU A 104 -4.25 -3.51 10.06
CA LEU A 104 -5.55 -3.62 9.39
C LEU A 104 -5.80 -5.05 8.89
N VAL A 105 -4.79 -5.71 8.35
CA VAL A 105 -4.87 -7.12 7.95
C VAL A 105 -5.31 -7.98 9.13
N HIS A 106 -4.70 -7.77 10.28
CA HIS A 106 -5.01 -8.51 11.50
C HIS A 106 -6.41 -8.18 12.04
N GLU A 107 -6.75 -6.90 12.12
CA GLU A 107 -8.05 -6.45 12.64
C GLU A 107 -9.21 -6.97 11.80
N HIS A 108 -9.05 -7.07 10.49
CA HIS A 108 -10.10 -7.52 9.58
C HIS A 108 -10.02 -9.01 9.24
N GLY A 109 -9.03 -9.72 9.79
CA GLY A 109 -8.91 -11.16 9.60
C GLY A 109 -8.58 -11.60 8.19
N PHE A 110 -7.89 -10.79 7.40
CA PHE A 110 -7.47 -11.19 6.06
C PHE A 110 -6.41 -12.28 6.12
N ALA A 111 -6.57 -13.30 5.29
CA ALA A 111 -5.65 -14.43 5.25
C ALA A 111 -4.42 -14.18 4.38
N SER A 112 -4.49 -13.20 3.47
CA SER A 112 -3.39 -12.89 2.57
C SER A 112 -3.38 -11.42 2.16
N VAL A 113 -2.17 -10.89 1.96
CA VAL A 113 -1.97 -9.49 1.56
C VAL A 113 -0.79 -9.38 0.62
N ALA A 114 -0.90 -8.52 -0.38
CA ALA A 114 0.20 -8.21 -1.29
C ALA A 114 0.56 -6.73 -1.20
N PHE A 115 1.85 -6.46 -1.07
CA PHE A 115 2.42 -5.12 -0.94
C PHE A 115 3.22 -4.75 -2.19
N PRO A 116 3.15 -3.50 -2.65
CA PRO A 116 4.16 -2.96 -3.56
C PRO A 116 5.41 -2.55 -2.77
N LEU A 117 6.44 -2.08 -3.46
CA LEU A 117 7.57 -1.44 -2.79
C LEU A 117 7.17 0.00 -2.42
N ILE A 118 6.89 0.21 -1.15
CA ILE A 118 6.40 1.50 -0.65
C ILE A 118 7.53 2.54 -0.72
N GLY A 119 7.23 3.68 -1.35
CA GLY A 119 8.16 4.81 -1.43
C GLY A 119 9.30 4.65 -2.43
N ALA A 120 9.35 3.55 -3.18
CA ALA A 120 10.48 3.24 -4.06
C ALA A 120 10.60 4.19 -5.26
N HIS A 121 9.48 4.64 -5.80
CA HIS A 121 9.46 5.45 -7.02
C HIS A 121 9.10 6.91 -6.71
N THR A 122 7.82 7.21 -6.52
CA THR A 122 7.35 8.57 -6.24
C THR A 122 7.99 9.13 -4.97
N GLY A 123 8.22 8.31 -3.95
CA GLY A 123 8.87 8.73 -2.71
C GLY A 123 10.38 8.95 -2.83
N GLY A 124 10.99 8.57 -3.94
CA GLY A 124 12.41 8.80 -4.21
C GLY A 124 13.38 7.94 -3.40
N PHE A 125 12.88 6.92 -2.69
CA PHE A 125 13.73 6.12 -1.80
C PHE A 125 14.57 5.06 -2.55
N GLY A 126 14.11 4.64 -3.73
CA GLY A 126 14.75 3.58 -4.52
C GLY A 126 14.30 2.18 -4.13
N GLU A 127 14.28 1.26 -5.11
CA GLU A 127 13.78 -0.10 -4.88
C GLU A 127 14.60 -0.90 -3.86
N PRO A 128 15.95 -0.96 -3.95
CA PRO A 128 16.72 -1.76 -2.99
C PRO A 128 16.56 -1.26 -1.54
N GLY A 129 16.57 0.05 -1.36
CA GLY A 129 16.39 0.66 -0.04
C GLY A 129 14.99 0.44 0.52
N ALA A 130 13.96 0.62 -0.30
CA ALA A 130 12.59 0.39 0.12
C ALA A 130 12.35 -1.07 0.53
N LEU A 131 12.84 -2.01 -0.27
CA LEU A 131 12.73 -3.43 0.07
C LEU A 131 13.45 -3.76 1.39
N ARG A 132 14.65 -3.24 1.57
CA ARG A 132 15.42 -3.45 2.81
C ARG A 132 14.66 -2.96 4.04
N VAL A 133 14.09 -1.76 3.96
CA VAL A 133 13.33 -1.17 5.08
C VAL A 133 12.06 -1.97 5.35
N MET A 134 11.35 -2.36 4.30
CA MET A 134 10.13 -3.17 4.44
C MET A 134 10.44 -4.53 5.09
N LEU A 135 11.48 -5.22 4.63
CA LEU A 135 11.86 -6.51 5.20
C LEU A 135 12.25 -6.41 6.66
N ALA A 136 12.97 -5.34 7.04
CA ALA A 136 13.31 -5.09 8.44
C ALA A 136 12.04 -4.88 9.30
N ALA A 137 11.05 -4.19 8.77
CA ALA A 137 9.77 -4.01 9.46
C ALA A 137 9.03 -5.35 9.62
N PHE A 138 8.98 -6.17 8.58
CA PHE A 138 8.33 -7.48 8.64
C PHE A 138 8.98 -8.42 9.64
N GLU A 139 10.29 -8.34 9.83
CA GLU A 139 10.99 -9.16 10.85
C GLU A 139 10.43 -8.95 12.26
N ARG A 140 9.88 -7.78 12.55
CA ARG A 140 9.31 -7.42 13.84
C ARG A 140 7.81 -7.74 13.95
N ILE A 141 7.23 -8.35 12.94
CA ILE A 141 5.80 -8.65 12.88
C ILE A 141 5.60 -10.15 12.92
N GLU A 142 4.67 -10.60 13.77
CA GLU A 142 4.15 -11.95 13.76
C GLU A 142 2.75 -11.93 13.17
N SER A 143 2.51 -12.78 12.16
CA SER A 143 1.21 -12.86 11.52
C SER A 143 1.01 -14.23 10.90
N ALA A 144 -0.22 -14.73 10.98
CA ALA A 144 -0.61 -15.95 10.27
C ALA A 144 -0.97 -15.68 8.81
N ALA A 145 -1.08 -14.41 8.40
CA ALA A 145 -1.40 -14.06 7.03
C ALA A 145 -0.23 -14.37 6.09
N GLU A 146 -0.55 -14.79 4.88
CA GLU A 146 0.44 -14.90 3.81
C GLU A 146 0.73 -13.51 3.26
N VAL A 147 2.00 -13.11 3.32
CA VAL A 147 2.44 -11.80 2.85
C VAL A 147 3.32 -11.96 1.63
N THR A 148 2.99 -11.22 0.58
CA THR A 148 3.77 -11.15 -0.65
C THR A 148 4.20 -9.71 -0.90
N VAL A 149 5.47 -9.49 -1.21
CA VAL A 149 5.98 -8.20 -1.67
C VAL A 149 6.24 -8.33 -3.17
N VAL A 150 5.64 -7.45 -3.95
CA VAL A 150 5.68 -7.52 -5.41
C VAL A 150 6.64 -6.47 -5.94
N ARG A 151 7.64 -6.94 -6.68
CA ARG A 151 8.53 -6.06 -7.45
C ARG A 151 7.97 -5.97 -8.86
N TYR A 152 7.63 -4.76 -9.28
CA TYR A 152 7.03 -4.53 -10.60
C TYR A 152 8.06 -4.79 -11.70
N ARG A 153 7.61 -5.38 -12.78
CA ARG A 153 8.40 -5.59 -13.99
C ARG A 153 8.09 -4.56 -15.03
#